data_86cf7bdde5e031af417775ffe29702e9
#
_entry.id   86cf7bdde5e031af417775ffe29702e9
#
_cell.length_a   1.000
_cell.length_b   1.000
_cell.length_c   1.000
_cell.angle_alpha   90.00
_cell.angle_beta   90.00
_cell.angle_gamma   90.00
#
_symmetry.space_group_name_H-M   'P 1'
#
loop_
_entity.id
_entity.type
_entity.pdbx_description
1 polymer ?
#
loop_
_entity_poly.entity_id
_entity_poly.type
_entity_poly.pdbx_seq_one_letter_code
_entity_poly.pdbx_strand_id
1 'polypeptide(L)'
;MEVLIAGGHGQIALRLERLLAQAGHRPRGLIRNPAHAQDLENAGAEPVLCDLEQDDPRPHIGAADAIVYAAGAGPGSGDERKRTMDYGGAVKLIDAARDLGVQRWLMVSSMGAGDPASASEQMRPYQQAKHDADEALASSGLDWTIVRPGRLTNEPGTGYVSAAPRLNGYGEIPRDDVALALLECLDAPNTIGVTFELLAGEEPARDAVRAL
;
A
#
# COMPACT_ATOMS: atom_id res chain seq x y z
N MET A 1 -17.08 -2.42 3.67
CA MET A 1 -15.93 -3.08 4.33
C MET A 1 -15.33 -2.16 5.36
N GLU A 2 -14.74 -2.72 6.40
CA GLU A 2 -13.79 -2.02 7.28
C GLU A 2 -12.37 -2.26 6.76
N VAL A 3 -11.65 -1.20 6.41
CA VAL A 3 -10.32 -1.29 5.78
C VAL A 3 -9.27 -0.65 6.69
N LEU A 4 -8.32 -1.45 7.18
CA LEU A 4 -7.20 -0.97 7.98
C LEU A 4 -6.04 -0.57 7.06
N ILE A 5 -5.51 0.65 7.25
CA ILE A 5 -4.47 1.22 6.39
C ILE A 5 -3.22 1.50 7.23
N ALA A 6 -2.15 0.75 6.99
CA ALA A 6 -0.86 1.01 7.59
C ALA A 6 -0.20 2.22 6.92
N GLY A 7 0.31 3.15 7.75
CA GLY A 7 0.83 4.42 7.27
C GLY A 7 -0.26 5.44 6.94
N GLY A 8 -1.33 5.49 7.74
CA GLY A 8 -2.55 6.27 7.51
C GLY A 8 -2.33 7.75 7.18
N HIS A 9 -1.31 8.41 7.74
CA HIS A 9 -0.96 9.80 7.38
C HIS A 9 -0.10 9.92 6.10
N GLY A 10 0.17 8.79 5.41
CA GLY A 10 0.89 8.82 4.13
C GLY A 10 0.08 9.48 3.02
N GLN A 11 0.77 10.07 2.04
CA GLN A 11 0.10 10.81 0.96
C GLN A 11 -0.82 9.92 0.09
N ILE A 12 -0.50 8.65 -0.13
CA ILE A 12 -1.40 7.69 -0.81
C ILE A 12 -2.52 7.30 0.15
N ALA A 13 -2.21 7.04 1.43
CA ALA A 13 -3.17 6.60 2.43
C ALA A 13 -4.31 7.61 2.62
N LEU A 14 -4.01 8.90 2.85
CA LEU A 14 -5.03 9.95 3.00
C LEU A 14 -5.96 10.09 1.78
N ARG A 15 -5.45 9.81 0.57
CA ARG A 15 -6.24 9.81 -0.65
C ARG A 15 -7.15 8.58 -0.72
N LEU A 16 -6.60 7.41 -0.39
CA LEU A 16 -7.36 6.17 -0.33
C LEU A 16 -8.44 6.22 0.74
N GLU A 17 -8.15 6.73 1.93
CA GLU A 17 -9.10 6.92 3.02
C GLU A 17 -10.30 7.76 2.58
N ARG A 18 -10.05 8.87 1.89
CA ARG A 18 -11.12 9.70 1.33
C ARG A 18 -11.97 8.97 0.30
N LEU A 19 -11.35 8.25 -0.62
CA LEU A 19 -12.06 7.46 -1.62
C LEU A 19 -12.89 6.34 -0.98
N LEU A 20 -12.33 5.64 0.01
CA LEU A 20 -13.04 4.60 0.76
C LEU A 20 -14.27 5.15 1.49
N ALA A 21 -14.11 6.27 2.20
CA ALA A 21 -15.23 6.91 2.89
C ALA A 21 -16.33 7.36 1.90
N GLN A 22 -15.96 7.94 0.76
CA GLN A 22 -16.91 8.31 -0.29
C GLN A 22 -17.63 7.11 -0.91
N ALA A 23 -16.96 5.95 -0.99
CA ALA A 23 -17.55 4.70 -1.46
C ALA A 23 -18.38 3.98 -0.39
N GLY A 24 -18.52 4.54 0.81
CA GLY A 24 -19.31 3.95 1.91
C GLY A 24 -18.58 2.86 2.70
N HIS A 25 -17.27 2.75 2.56
CA HIS A 25 -16.43 1.90 3.40
C HIS A 25 -16.05 2.62 4.71
N ARG A 26 -15.49 1.88 5.65
CA ARG A 26 -15.00 2.41 6.93
C ARG A 26 -13.47 2.31 6.98
N PRO A 27 -12.74 3.34 6.52
CA PRO A 27 -11.29 3.36 6.61
C PRO A 27 -10.83 3.63 8.05
N ARG A 28 -9.79 2.92 8.48
CA ARG A 28 -9.09 3.11 9.75
C ARG A 28 -7.59 3.20 9.45
N GLY A 29 -6.96 4.31 9.84
CA GLY A 29 -5.56 4.58 9.53
C GLY A 29 -4.65 4.39 10.74
N LEU A 30 -3.65 3.50 10.65
CA LEU A 30 -2.61 3.37 11.68
C LEU A 30 -1.66 4.56 11.59
N ILE A 31 -1.54 5.31 12.69
CA ILE A 31 -0.63 6.45 12.85
C ILE A 31 0.21 6.27 14.11
N ARG A 32 1.49 6.69 14.07
CA ARG A 32 2.36 6.71 15.25
C ARG A 32 2.35 8.07 15.99
N ASN A 33 1.97 9.14 15.32
CA ASN A 33 1.92 10.49 15.90
C ASN A 33 0.46 10.92 16.04
N PRO A 34 -0.03 11.13 17.27
CA PRO A 34 -1.43 11.53 17.50
C PRO A 34 -1.77 12.90 16.90
N ALA A 35 -0.79 13.75 16.62
CA ALA A 35 -1.02 15.03 15.94
C ALA A 35 -1.56 14.88 14.50
N HIS A 36 -1.44 13.70 13.92
CA HIS A 36 -1.96 13.41 12.57
C HIS A 36 -3.44 12.99 12.55
N ALA A 37 -4.06 12.78 13.73
CA ALA A 37 -5.43 12.26 13.82
C ALA A 37 -6.44 13.13 13.05
N GLN A 38 -6.35 14.44 13.18
CA GLN A 38 -7.28 15.37 12.52
C GLN A 38 -7.24 15.27 10.99
N ASP A 39 -6.07 14.97 10.39
CA ASP A 39 -5.95 14.83 8.94
C ASP A 39 -6.69 13.57 8.44
N LEU A 40 -6.65 12.48 9.22
CA LEU A 40 -7.39 11.26 8.93
C LEU A 40 -8.90 11.48 9.07
N GLU A 41 -9.33 12.13 10.16
CA GLU A 41 -10.74 12.48 10.37
C GLU A 41 -11.28 13.35 9.23
N ASN A 42 -10.49 14.31 8.75
CA ASN A 42 -10.82 15.15 7.60
C ASN A 42 -10.91 14.34 6.29
N ALA A 43 -10.18 13.23 6.20
CA ALA A 43 -10.28 12.27 5.09
C ALA A 43 -11.45 11.27 5.26
N GLY A 44 -12.16 11.29 6.38
CA GLY A 44 -13.25 10.38 6.69
C GLY A 44 -12.80 9.04 7.28
N ALA A 45 -11.57 8.96 7.80
CA ALA A 45 -11.01 7.77 8.41
C ALA A 45 -10.94 7.88 9.94
N GLU A 46 -11.05 6.76 10.63
CA GLU A 46 -10.78 6.64 12.05
C GLU A 46 -9.27 6.54 12.30
N PRO A 47 -8.66 7.47 13.08
CA PRO A 47 -7.26 7.36 13.45
C PRO A 47 -7.06 6.28 14.52
N VAL A 48 -6.09 5.39 14.32
CA VAL A 48 -5.69 4.34 15.25
C VAL A 48 -4.24 4.53 15.62
N LEU A 49 -3.95 4.80 16.89
CA LEU A 49 -2.58 5.01 17.35
C LEU A 49 -1.85 3.66 17.48
N CYS A 50 -0.85 3.46 16.65
CA CYS A 50 0.00 2.27 16.65
C CYS A 50 1.32 2.57 15.91
N ASP A 51 2.45 2.43 16.60
CA ASP A 51 3.77 2.47 15.98
C ASP A 51 4.19 1.06 15.56
N LEU A 52 4.09 0.75 14.27
CA LEU A 52 4.44 -0.56 13.73
C LEU A 52 5.92 -0.97 13.98
N GLU A 53 6.80 -0.02 14.28
CA GLU A 53 8.19 -0.33 14.65
C GLU A 53 8.28 -0.82 16.10
N GLN A 54 7.41 -0.37 17.01
CA GLN A 54 7.50 -0.63 18.44
C GLN A 54 6.36 -1.51 18.97
N ASP A 55 5.13 -1.30 18.49
CA ASP A 55 3.93 -1.89 19.05
C ASP A 55 3.58 -3.25 18.41
N ASP A 56 2.74 -4.02 19.11
CA ASP A 56 2.01 -5.15 18.53
C ASP A 56 0.77 -4.65 17.81
N PRO A 57 0.61 -4.86 16.49
CA PRO A 57 -0.57 -4.38 15.76
C PRO A 57 -1.84 -5.18 16.03
N ARG A 58 -1.77 -6.39 16.60
CA ARG A 58 -2.95 -7.27 16.81
C ARG A 58 -4.12 -6.60 17.50
N PRO A 59 -3.93 -5.85 18.63
CA PRO A 59 -5.04 -5.17 19.31
C PRO A 59 -5.72 -4.09 18.45
N HIS A 60 -5.04 -3.63 17.39
CA HIS A 60 -5.47 -2.52 16.56
C HIS A 60 -6.13 -2.94 15.24
N ILE A 61 -6.06 -4.23 14.87
CA ILE A 61 -6.68 -4.74 13.63
C ILE A 61 -8.22 -4.71 13.74
N GLY A 62 -8.78 -5.06 14.91
CA GLY A 62 -10.22 -5.03 15.11
C GLY A 62 -10.97 -6.00 14.19
N ALA A 63 -12.07 -5.52 13.61
CA ALA A 63 -12.93 -6.28 12.69
C ALA A 63 -12.63 -5.93 11.21
N ALA A 64 -11.36 -5.67 10.88
CA ALA A 64 -10.99 -5.32 9.52
C ALA A 64 -11.30 -6.46 8.52
N ASP A 65 -11.98 -6.11 7.43
CA ASP A 65 -12.24 -7.01 6.31
C ASP A 65 -11.00 -7.09 5.38
N ALA A 66 -10.22 -6.01 5.31
CA ALA A 66 -9.03 -5.91 4.49
C ALA A 66 -7.96 -5.04 5.14
N ILE A 67 -6.70 -5.30 4.78
CA ILE A 67 -5.55 -4.47 5.18
C ILE A 67 -4.87 -3.91 3.93
N VAL A 68 -4.52 -2.62 3.97
CA VAL A 68 -3.69 -1.96 2.95
C VAL A 68 -2.40 -1.47 3.60
N TYR A 69 -1.27 -1.98 3.14
CA TYR A 69 0.05 -1.54 3.59
C TYR A 69 0.58 -0.43 2.67
N ALA A 70 0.42 0.81 3.09
CA ALA A 70 0.93 2.00 2.41
C ALA A 70 2.02 2.71 3.24
N ALA A 71 2.52 2.03 4.28
CA ALA A 71 3.60 2.54 5.11
C ALA A 71 4.96 2.40 4.42
N GLY A 72 5.89 3.27 4.79
CA GLY A 72 7.27 3.24 4.39
C GLY A 72 8.10 4.19 5.23
N ALA A 73 9.42 4.03 5.17
CA ALA A 73 10.35 4.82 5.96
C ALA A 73 10.32 6.32 5.62
N GLY A 74 9.87 6.67 4.42
CA GLY A 74 9.80 8.04 3.90
C GLY A 74 11.13 8.54 3.31
N PRO A 75 11.10 9.64 2.55
CA PRO A 75 12.30 10.23 1.96
C PRO A 75 13.29 10.67 3.04
N GLY A 76 14.59 10.45 2.78
CA GLY A 76 15.66 10.88 3.70
C GLY A 76 15.86 10.00 4.93
N SER A 77 15.09 8.94 5.11
CA SER A 77 15.32 7.95 6.17
C SER A 77 16.60 7.13 5.88
N GLY A 78 17.30 6.73 6.96
CA GLY A 78 18.45 5.83 6.85
C GLY A 78 18.06 4.42 6.42
N ASP A 79 19.05 3.60 6.03
CA ASP A 79 18.84 2.25 5.53
C ASP A 79 18.24 1.32 6.60
N GLU A 80 18.62 1.51 7.87
CA GLU A 80 18.05 0.78 8.99
C GLU A 80 16.53 0.95 9.05
N ARG A 81 16.02 2.17 8.90
CA ARG A 81 14.59 2.43 8.93
C ARG A 81 13.83 1.92 7.71
N LYS A 82 14.46 1.86 6.55
CA LYS A 82 13.90 1.16 5.38
C LYS A 82 13.67 -0.31 5.72
N ARG A 83 14.63 -0.95 6.38
CA ARG A 83 14.52 -2.35 6.79
C ARG A 83 13.48 -2.56 7.90
N THR A 84 13.46 -1.71 8.94
CA THR A 84 12.52 -1.89 10.07
C THR A 84 11.08 -1.55 9.70
N MET A 85 10.86 -0.55 8.84
CA MET A 85 9.52 -0.10 8.48
C MET A 85 9.01 -0.74 7.18
N ASP A 86 9.78 -0.65 6.06
CA ASP A 86 9.29 -1.14 4.77
C ASP A 86 9.18 -2.68 4.76
N TYR A 87 10.07 -3.40 5.46
CA TYR A 87 10.03 -4.85 5.61
C TYR A 87 9.47 -5.29 6.97
N GLY A 88 10.11 -4.92 8.07
CA GLY A 88 9.77 -5.43 9.40
C GLY A 88 8.33 -5.09 9.82
N GLY A 89 7.88 -3.86 9.57
CA GLY A 89 6.50 -3.44 9.83
C GLY A 89 5.49 -4.21 8.98
N ALA A 90 5.83 -4.51 7.72
CA ALA A 90 4.98 -5.30 6.84
C ALA A 90 4.84 -6.74 7.36
N VAL A 91 5.95 -7.41 7.66
CA VAL A 91 5.95 -8.80 8.19
C VAL A 91 5.16 -8.89 9.49
N LYS A 92 5.39 -7.96 10.43
CA LYS A 92 4.67 -7.93 11.71
C LYS A 92 3.15 -7.83 11.51
N LEU A 93 2.70 -7.00 10.56
CA LEU A 93 1.28 -6.84 10.28
C LEU A 93 0.70 -8.00 9.47
N ILE A 94 1.49 -8.65 8.57
CA ILE A 94 1.12 -9.88 7.86
C ILE A 94 0.86 -11.01 8.88
N ASP A 95 1.77 -11.23 9.83
CA ASP A 95 1.60 -12.24 10.87
C ASP A 95 0.37 -11.96 11.73
N ALA A 96 0.14 -10.71 12.10
CA ALA A 96 -1.04 -10.31 12.85
C ALA A 96 -2.34 -10.54 12.08
N ALA A 97 -2.36 -10.28 10.76
CA ALA A 97 -3.51 -10.55 9.90
C ALA A 97 -3.84 -12.05 9.84
N ARG A 98 -2.81 -12.89 9.68
CA ARG A 98 -2.97 -14.37 9.69
C ARG A 98 -3.53 -14.87 11.00
N ASP A 99 -2.98 -14.41 12.13
CA ASP A 99 -3.41 -14.82 13.48
C ASP A 99 -4.88 -14.45 13.74
N LEU A 100 -5.36 -13.34 13.17
CA LEU A 100 -6.72 -12.85 13.35
C LEU A 100 -7.69 -13.20 12.21
N GLY A 101 -7.20 -13.88 11.16
CA GLY A 101 -8.03 -14.35 10.05
C GLY A 101 -8.44 -13.29 9.03
N VAL A 102 -7.74 -12.14 8.98
CA VAL A 102 -7.97 -11.12 7.94
C VAL A 102 -7.27 -11.53 6.66
N GLN A 103 -8.04 -11.99 5.67
CA GLN A 103 -7.50 -12.61 4.46
C GLN A 103 -7.08 -11.59 3.40
N ARG A 104 -7.90 -10.54 3.13
CA ARG A 104 -7.64 -9.61 2.04
C ARG A 104 -6.54 -8.62 2.39
N TRP A 105 -5.48 -8.58 1.55
CA TRP A 105 -4.31 -7.75 1.77
C TRP A 105 -3.82 -7.06 0.49
N LEU A 106 -3.59 -5.76 0.55
CA LEU A 106 -2.98 -4.98 -0.52
C LEU A 106 -1.65 -4.36 -0.06
N MET A 107 -0.62 -4.46 -0.90
CA MET A 107 0.72 -3.89 -0.66
C MET A 107 1.02 -2.78 -1.66
N VAL A 108 1.37 -1.59 -1.16
CA VAL A 108 2.01 -0.56 -1.99
C VAL A 108 3.52 -0.79 -1.98
N SER A 109 4.02 -1.38 -3.06
CA SER A 109 5.42 -1.67 -3.31
C SER A 109 6.07 -0.61 -4.23
N SER A 110 6.96 -0.99 -5.10
CA SER A 110 7.66 -0.14 -6.07
C SER A 110 8.07 -0.95 -7.30
N MET A 111 8.04 -0.38 -8.50
CA MET A 111 8.51 -1.05 -9.73
C MET A 111 9.94 -1.60 -9.58
N GLY A 112 10.84 -0.85 -8.92
CA GLY A 112 12.23 -1.30 -8.68
C GLY A 112 12.36 -2.50 -7.75
N ALA A 113 11.32 -2.85 -6.97
CA ALA A 113 11.31 -4.05 -6.13
C ALA A 113 11.31 -5.35 -6.94
N GLY A 114 10.92 -5.30 -8.22
CA GLY A 114 11.00 -6.46 -9.12
C GLY A 114 12.41 -6.90 -9.46
N ASP A 115 13.38 -5.96 -9.42
CA ASP A 115 14.81 -6.22 -9.66
C ASP A 115 15.68 -5.25 -8.85
N PRO A 116 15.85 -5.49 -7.53
CA PRO A 116 16.65 -4.62 -6.66
C PRO A 116 18.12 -4.53 -7.10
N ALA A 117 18.64 -5.55 -7.77
CA ALA A 117 20.03 -5.57 -8.22
C ALA A 117 20.33 -4.50 -9.29
N SER A 118 19.33 -4.17 -10.12
CA SER A 118 19.43 -3.12 -11.15
C SER A 118 19.27 -1.70 -10.58
N ALA A 119 18.89 -1.55 -9.32
CA ALA A 119 18.76 -0.25 -8.69
C ALA A 119 20.11 0.43 -8.45
N SER A 120 20.12 1.77 -8.48
CA SER A 120 21.32 2.53 -8.07
C SER A 120 21.71 2.17 -6.63
N GLU A 121 23.00 2.33 -6.31
CA GLU A 121 23.53 2.04 -4.97
C GLU A 121 22.72 2.72 -3.85
N GLN A 122 22.31 3.96 -4.07
CA GLN A 122 21.47 4.72 -3.12
C GLN A 122 20.06 4.16 -2.94
N MET A 123 19.47 3.62 -4.01
CA MET A 123 18.09 3.10 -3.99
C MET A 123 18.02 1.61 -3.64
N ARG A 124 19.12 0.88 -3.77
CA ARG A 124 19.16 -0.58 -3.56
C ARG A 124 18.64 -1.01 -2.19
N PRO A 125 19.01 -0.38 -1.05
CA PRO A 125 18.48 -0.77 0.25
C PRO A 125 16.96 -0.63 0.36
N TYR A 126 16.39 0.41 -0.27
CA TYR A 126 14.95 0.61 -0.32
C TYR A 126 14.26 -0.45 -1.20
N GLN A 127 14.78 -0.68 -2.41
CA GLN A 127 14.18 -1.65 -3.33
C GLN A 127 14.30 -3.08 -2.78
N GLN A 128 15.40 -3.39 -2.07
CA GLN A 128 15.56 -4.69 -1.41
C GLN A 128 14.54 -4.88 -0.28
N ALA A 129 14.32 -3.85 0.57
CA ALA A 129 13.33 -3.95 1.64
C ALA A 129 11.90 -4.13 1.09
N LYS A 130 11.57 -3.46 -0.03
CA LYS A 130 10.28 -3.66 -0.73
C LYS A 130 10.17 -5.06 -1.34
N HIS A 131 11.23 -5.53 -1.97
CA HIS A 131 11.30 -6.90 -2.50
C HIS A 131 11.06 -7.96 -1.41
N ASP A 132 11.79 -7.84 -0.30
CA ASP A 132 11.67 -8.79 0.81
C ASP A 132 10.25 -8.77 1.43
N ALA A 133 9.61 -7.59 1.49
CA ALA A 133 8.22 -7.47 1.93
C ALA A 133 7.23 -8.10 0.93
N ASP A 134 7.46 -7.91 -0.37
CA ASP A 134 6.66 -8.53 -1.43
C ASP A 134 6.73 -10.06 -1.34
N GLU A 135 7.93 -10.64 -1.17
CA GLU A 135 8.14 -12.08 -1.02
C GLU A 135 7.50 -12.65 0.27
N ALA A 136 7.63 -11.90 1.38
CA ALA A 136 6.99 -12.29 2.63
C ALA A 136 5.46 -12.35 2.50
N LEU A 137 4.87 -11.36 1.82
CA LEU A 137 3.44 -11.32 1.57
C LEU A 137 3.00 -12.42 0.59
N ALA A 138 3.72 -12.62 -0.51
CA ALA A 138 3.41 -13.66 -1.49
C ALA A 138 3.43 -15.07 -0.90
N SER A 139 4.28 -15.29 0.12
CA SER A 139 4.41 -16.56 0.82
C SER A 139 3.47 -16.71 2.03
N SER A 140 2.64 -15.69 2.34
CA SER A 140 1.86 -15.64 3.57
C SER A 140 0.64 -16.56 3.60
N GLY A 141 0.10 -16.93 2.43
CA GLY A 141 -1.17 -17.65 2.29
C GLY A 141 -2.41 -16.74 2.41
N LEU A 142 -2.24 -15.41 2.42
CA LEU A 142 -3.33 -14.44 2.39
C LEU A 142 -3.84 -14.21 0.96
N ASP A 143 -5.01 -13.60 0.82
CA ASP A 143 -5.58 -13.13 -0.45
C ASP A 143 -4.92 -11.78 -0.83
N TRP A 144 -3.67 -11.85 -1.24
CA TRP A 144 -2.84 -10.67 -1.44
C TRP A 144 -2.89 -10.09 -2.85
N THR A 145 -2.62 -8.78 -2.95
CA THR A 145 -2.32 -8.06 -4.19
C THR A 145 -1.14 -7.13 -3.95
N ILE A 146 -0.13 -7.14 -4.82
CA ILE A 146 1.04 -6.28 -4.74
C ILE A 146 1.01 -5.28 -5.90
N VAL A 147 0.88 -4.01 -5.56
CA VAL A 147 0.90 -2.89 -6.52
C VAL A 147 2.28 -2.26 -6.51
N ARG A 148 2.96 -2.25 -7.67
CA ARG A 148 4.29 -1.67 -7.88
C ARG A 148 4.18 -0.39 -8.72
N PRO A 149 3.92 0.78 -8.11
CA PRO A 149 3.85 2.03 -8.85
C PRO A 149 5.23 2.49 -9.33
N GLY A 150 5.23 3.27 -10.41
CA GLY A 150 6.37 4.04 -10.85
C GLY A 150 6.68 5.23 -9.95
N ARG A 151 7.34 6.28 -10.48
CA ARG A 151 7.66 7.50 -9.74
C ARG A 151 6.36 8.24 -9.35
N LEU A 152 6.17 8.41 -8.05
CA LEU A 152 4.97 9.05 -7.51
C LEU A 152 5.02 10.57 -7.69
N THR A 153 3.96 11.18 -8.22
CA THR A 153 3.80 12.63 -8.33
C THR A 153 2.66 13.14 -7.45
N ASN A 154 2.61 14.47 -7.26
CA ASN A 154 1.50 15.15 -6.59
C ASN A 154 0.59 15.90 -7.58
N GLU A 155 0.78 15.64 -8.87
CA GLU A 155 -0.16 16.14 -9.86
C GLU A 155 -1.56 15.57 -9.61
N PRO A 156 -2.62 16.27 -9.99
CA PRO A 156 -3.98 15.73 -9.91
C PRO A 156 -4.11 14.40 -10.64
N GLY A 157 -4.85 13.47 -10.05
CA GLY A 157 -5.15 12.20 -10.70
C GLY A 157 -6.00 12.40 -11.96
N THR A 158 -5.79 11.55 -12.93
CA THR A 158 -6.54 11.53 -14.20
C THR A 158 -7.65 10.49 -14.20
N GLY A 159 -7.56 9.48 -13.33
CA GLY A 159 -8.41 8.31 -13.31
C GLY A 159 -8.01 7.26 -14.36
N TYR A 160 -6.94 7.52 -15.13
CA TYR A 160 -6.47 6.64 -16.20
C TYR A 160 -5.08 6.10 -15.89
N VAL A 161 -4.90 4.79 -16.06
CA VAL A 161 -3.66 4.08 -15.70
C VAL A 161 -3.27 3.07 -16.76
N SER A 162 -2.03 2.58 -16.67
CA SER A 162 -1.55 1.36 -17.31
C SER A 162 -1.20 0.38 -16.20
N ALA A 163 -1.81 -0.81 -16.20
CA ALA A 163 -1.57 -1.87 -15.23
C ALA A 163 -1.26 -3.18 -15.94
N ALA A 164 -0.15 -3.81 -15.61
CA ALA A 164 0.24 -5.12 -16.14
C ALA A 164 1.23 -5.81 -15.19
N PRO A 165 1.37 -7.15 -15.23
CA PRO A 165 2.40 -7.85 -14.46
C PRO A 165 3.81 -7.28 -14.69
N ARG A 166 4.08 -6.78 -15.88
CA ARG A 166 5.27 -6.00 -16.23
C ARG A 166 4.96 -5.00 -17.33
N LEU A 167 5.35 -3.75 -17.11
CA LEU A 167 5.21 -2.67 -18.09
C LEU A 167 6.55 -2.42 -18.82
N ASN A 168 6.46 -1.89 -20.03
CA ASN A 168 7.64 -1.52 -20.82
C ASN A 168 8.11 -0.12 -20.38
N GLY A 169 9.27 -0.07 -19.71
CA GLY A 169 9.88 1.18 -19.27
C GLY A 169 9.47 1.60 -17.86
N TYR A 170 10.05 2.71 -17.44
CA TYR A 170 9.81 3.34 -16.14
C TYR A 170 9.11 4.68 -16.38
N GLY A 171 8.10 4.97 -15.59
CA GLY A 171 7.30 6.19 -15.75
C GLY A 171 6.83 6.74 -14.41
N GLU A 172 5.89 7.66 -14.50
CA GLU A 172 5.30 8.36 -13.36
C GLU A 172 3.84 8.01 -13.18
N ILE A 173 3.33 8.25 -11.97
CA ILE A 173 1.90 8.14 -11.69
C ILE A 173 1.52 9.09 -10.54
N PRO A 174 0.39 9.82 -10.66
CA PRO A 174 -0.20 10.56 -9.56
C PRO A 174 -0.58 9.65 -8.39
N ARG A 175 -0.34 10.12 -7.16
CA ARG A 175 -0.76 9.39 -5.96
C ARG A 175 -2.27 9.18 -5.87
N ASP A 176 -3.03 10.09 -6.48
CA ASP A 176 -4.49 9.96 -6.59
C ASP A 176 -4.87 8.71 -7.40
N ASP A 177 -4.19 8.46 -8.52
CA ASP A 177 -4.45 7.31 -9.38
C ASP A 177 -3.97 6.00 -8.75
N VAL A 178 -2.89 6.02 -7.97
CA VAL A 178 -2.50 4.86 -7.13
C VAL A 178 -3.57 4.53 -6.10
N ALA A 179 -4.09 5.55 -5.40
CA ALA A 179 -5.16 5.36 -4.42
C ALA A 179 -6.44 4.83 -5.07
N LEU A 180 -6.79 5.32 -6.27
CA LEU A 180 -7.93 4.82 -7.04
C LEU A 180 -7.73 3.35 -7.45
N ALA A 181 -6.56 2.98 -7.96
CA ALA A 181 -6.26 1.59 -8.31
C ALA A 181 -6.33 0.65 -7.09
N LEU A 182 -5.87 1.10 -5.91
CA LEU A 182 -6.00 0.34 -4.66
C LEU A 182 -7.46 0.14 -4.26
N LEU A 183 -8.31 1.17 -4.39
CA LEU A 183 -9.75 1.04 -4.15
C LEU A 183 -10.37 -0.01 -5.07
N GLU A 184 -10.07 0.03 -6.37
CA GLU A 184 -10.61 -0.93 -7.35
C GLU A 184 -10.12 -2.37 -7.07
N CYS A 185 -8.88 -2.55 -6.58
CA CYS A 185 -8.34 -3.85 -6.20
C CYS A 185 -9.08 -4.50 -5.02
N LEU A 186 -9.64 -3.72 -4.09
CA LEU A 186 -10.33 -4.30 -2.91
C LEU A 186 -11.49 -5.21 -3.31
N ASP A 187 -12.25 -4.82 -4.33
CA ASP A 187 -13.43 -5.56 -4.83
C ASP A 187 -13.12 -6.38 -6.11
N ALA A 188 -11.84 -6.58 -6.46
CA ALA A 188 -11.41 -7.26 -7.66
C ALA A 188 -10.74 -8.62 -7.35
N PRO A 189 -11.49 -9.74 -7.26
CA PRO A 189 -10.92 -11.05 -6.92
C PRO A 189 -9.91 -11.56 -7.94
N ASN A 190 -9.95 -11.10 -9.19
CA ASN A 190 -8.93 -11.41 -10.21
C ASN A 190 -7.53 -10.88 -9.86
N THR A 191 -7.42 -9.95 -8.91
CA THR A 191 -6.13 -9.42 -8.45
C THR A 191 -5.51 -10.21 -7.29
N ILE A 192 -6.22 -11.22 -6.74
CA ILE A 192 -5.70 -12.09 -5.69
C ILE A 192 -4.55 -12.94 -6.23
N GLY A 193 -3.41 -12.91 -5.54
CA GLY A 193 -2.20 -13.60 -5.96
C GLY A 193 -1.45 -12.88 -7.10
N VAL A 194 -1.81 -11.62 -7.40
CA VAL A 194 -1.22 -10.87 -8.50
C VAL A 194 -0.27 -9.77 -8.00
N THR A 195 0.92 -9.73 -8.58
CA THR A 195 1.83 -8.58 -8.54
C THR A 195 1.77 -7.87 -9.88
N PHE A 196 1.54 -6.56 -9.87
CA PHE A 196 1.51 -5.77 -11.11
C PHE A 196 2.18 -4.42 -10.96
N GLU A 197 2.71 -3.92 -12.07
CA GLU A 197 3.26 -2.58 -12.21
C GLU A 197 2.16 -1.60 -12.60
N LEU A 198 2.27 -0.35 -12.12
CA LEU A 198 1.23 0.67 -12.29
C LEU A 198 1.85 2.02 -12.67
N LEU A 199 1.44 2.56 -13.81
CA LEU A 199 1.84 3.86 -14.33
C LEU A 199 0.62 4.70 -14.71
N ALA A 200 0.81 6.01 -14.93
CA ALA A 200 -0.17 6.82 -15.65
C ALA A 200 -0.38 6.23 -17.05
N GLY A 201 -1.62 6.24 -17.54
CA GLY A 201 -1.97 5.58 -18.78
C GLY A 201 -3.23 6.14 -19.44
N GLU A 202 -3.83 5.34 -20.30
CA GLU A 202 -4.99 5.74 -21.09
C GLU A 202 -6.26 4.91 -20.77
N GLU A 203 -6.15 3.89 -19.91
CA GLU A 203 -7.26 3.02 -19.55
C GLU A 203 -7.87 3.43 -18.22
N PRO A 204 -9.21 3.51 -18.07
CA PRO A 204 -9.83 3.77 -16.78
C PRO A 204 -9.29 2.80 -15.71
N ALA A 205 -8.94 3.29 -14.53
CA ALA A 205 -8.29 2.48 -13.48
C ALA A 205 -9.09 1.19 -13.14
N ARG A 206 -10.41 1.28 -13.13
CA ARG A 206 -11.31 0.13 -12.92
C ARG A 206 -11.12 -0.95 -14.00
N ASP A 207 -11.06 -0.56 -15.26
CA ASP A 207 -10.99 -1.48 -16.38
C ASP A 207 -9.59 -2.10 -16.45
N ALA A 208 -8.54 -1.30 -16.25
CA ALA A 208 -7.16 -1.76 -16.16
C ALA A 208 -6.95 -2.80 -15.03
N VAL A 209 -7.54 -2.57 -13.85
CA VAL A 209 -7.48 -3.51 -12.71
C VAL A 209 -8.25 -4.80 -12.99
N ARG A 210 -9.38 -4.72 -13.66
CA ARG A 210 -10.19 -5.90 -14.02
C ARG A 210 -9.60 -6.75 -15.12
N ALA A 211 -8.68 -6.19 -15.92
CA ALA A 211 -8.01 -6.90 -17.00
C ALA A 211 -6.76 -7.67 -16.55
N LEU A 212 -6.33 -7.55 -15.27
CA LEU A 212 -5.20 -8.27 -14.67
C LEU A 212 -5.50 -9.79 -14.41
#